data_906938ada3a62f6c758e78b45ef92371
#
_entry.id   906938ada3a62f6c758e78b45ef92371
#
_cell.length_a   1.000
_cell.length_b   1.000
_cell.length_c   1.000
_cell.angle_alpha   90.00
_cell.angle_beta   90.00
_cell.angle_gamma   90.00
#
_symmetry.space_group_name_H-M   'P 1'
#
loop_
_entity.id
_entity.type
_entity.pdbx_description
1 polymer ?
#
loop_
_entity_poly.entity_id
_entity_poly.type
_entity_poly.pdbx_seq_one_letter_code
_entity_poly.pdbx_strand_id
1 'polypeptide(L)'
;MIRRPPRSTLSSSSAASDVYKRQVITCDMEGRVESFSDGASNIFGYTSEEVVGKMRVSQFSPGRVVLGHVANWLSTATNEGKYEGETTFVHKNGTYIPATIQITPVFKKVDGERKQVGYVGKTKVLDKDPLETMPAEPWWVTPLTWVAITRMPFVVATWMPILFAMVWAFNGGIHDVSWDTDFSMPLFFLIFLGGTTLHLSANIFNDYFDWQAGVDQANNDYFLQYSGGSRSIELGLITEKGLFNLGFIFLMIATFCGFTLVLGPWVPNFQLFIYASIGALGGYFYTAPPLKLSSRQGLGELSIGLLFGPVLTMGTVYAFTGCHSFDAFLIGIPLGLFTTAILWINEFPDTPSDIETGKIHLVAKLGVKNARWGYLILIAMAYISSILLVMCELMTSDTLVLLITIPWAGWLVYRLFQDYQSRDLVSTNIQTIALQAIAGLLLIIGVLSLIHISEPTRLLSIA
;
A
#
# COMPACT_ATOMS: atom_id res chain seq x y z
N MET A 1 1.47 50.25 -66.95
CA MET A 1 1.66 50.41 -65.51
C MET A 1 0.63 49.53 -64.75
N ILE A 2 1.10 48.36 -64.32
CA ILE A 2 0.26 47.39 -63.60
C ILE A 2 0.56 47.58 -62.08
N ARG A 3 -0.43 48.07 -61.32
CA ARG A 3 -0.30 48.19 -59.87
C ARG A 3 -0.38 46.82 -59.20
N ARG A 4 0.63 46.46 -58.42
CA ARG A 4 0.62 45.29 -57.55
C ARG A 4 -0.38 45.55 -56.36
N PRO A 5 -1.14 44.52 -55.95
CA PRO A 5 -1.99 44.64 -54.73
C PRO A 5 -1.12 44.61 -53.47
N PRO A 6 -1.59 45.22 -52.37
CA PRO A 6 -0.84 45.29 -51.11
C PRO A 6 -0.71 43.91 -50.47
N ARG A 7 0.47 43.63 -49.92
CA ARG A 7 0.74 42.45 -49.08
C ARG A 7 -0.18 42.47 -47.86
N SER A 8 -1.01 41.48 -47.74
CA SER A 8 -1.85 41.25 -46.56
C SER A 8 -0.96 40.90 -45.39
N THR A 9 -1.16 41.56 -44.28
CA THR A 9 -0.60 41.33 -42.97
C THR A 9 -1.08 39.97 -42.42
N LEU A 10 -0.35 38.92 -42.67
CA LEU A 10 -0.44 37.61 -42.05
C LEU A 10 0.61 37.51 -40.94
N SER A 11 0.43 38.21 -39.81
CA SER A 11 1.41 38.12 -38.73
C SER A 11 0.83 37.95 -37.32
N SER A 12 -0.48 38.08 -37.12
CA SER A 12 -1.05 37.93 -35.76
C SER A 12 -1.68 36.56 -35.48
N SER A 13 -2.15 35.84 -36.52
CA SER A 13 -2.80 34.54 -36.30
C SER A 13 -1.81 33.37 -36.22
N SER A 14 -0.65 33.49 -36.88
CA SER A 14 0.40 32.44 -36.79
C SER A 14 1.11 32.47 -35.45
N ALA A 15 1.42 33.66 -34.91
CA ALA A 15 2.04 33.80 -33.59
C ALA A 15 1.11 33.29 -32.46
N ALA A 16 -0.20 33.60 -32.51
CA ALA A 16 -1.17 33.07 -31.57
C ALA A 16 -1.35 31.55 -31.68
N SER A 17 -1.34 31.01 -32.92
CA SER A 17 -1.39 29.56 -33.18
C SER A 17 -0.10 28.86 -32.71
N ASP A 18 1.06 29.49 -32.84
CA ASP A 18 2.33 28.95 -32.38
C ASP A 18 2.47 28.98 -30.85
N VAL A 19 2.00 30.03 -30.20
CA VAL A 19 1.92 30.11 -28.74
C VAL A 19 0.95 29.07 -28.19
N TYR A 20 -0.18 28.84 -28.86
CA TYR A 20 -1.14 27.80 -28.45
C TYR A 20 -0.60 26.38 -28.66
N LYS A 21 0.21 26.13 -29.68
CA LYS A 21 0.91 24.85 -29.88
C LYS A 21 2.01 24.57 -28.85
N ARG A 22 2.42 25.57 -28.08
CA ARG A 22 3.51 25.47 -27.13
C ARG A 22 3.12 25.11 -25.70
N GLN A 23 1.83 24.91 -25.40
CA GLN A 23 1.32 24.62 -24.07
C GLN A 23 0.77 23.19 -23.95
N VAL A 24 1.53 22.22 -24.47
CA VAL A 24 1.07 20.84 -24.59
C VAL A 24 2.00 19.91 -23.83
N ILE A 25 1.38 19.00 -23.08
CA ILE A 25 2.04 17.87 -22.41
C ILE A 25 1.40 16.60 -22.95
N THR A 26 2.20 15.62 -23.37
CA THR A 26 1.71 14.27 -23.67
C THR A 26 2.19 13.30 -22.60
N CYS A 27 1.36 12.34 -22.26
CA CYS A 27 1.71 11.29 -21.33
C CYS A 27 1.16 9.94 -21.79
N ASP A 28 1.76 8.86 -21.26
CA ASP A 28 1.25 7.51 -21.42
C ASP A 28 -0.03 7.28 -20.60
N MET A 29 -0.54 6.04 -20.59
CA MET A 29 -1.74 5.67 -19.83
C MET A 29 -1.59 5.81 -18.30
N GLU A 30 -0.35 5.78 -17.79
CA GLU A 30 0.01 5.93 -16.38
C GLU A 30 0.31 7.39 -16.00
N GLY A 31 0.23 8.31 -16.96
CA GLY A 31 0.51 9.73 -16.76
C GLY A 31 1.99 10.09 -16.79
N ARG A 32 2.90 9.17 -17.19
CA ARG A 32 4.31 9.50 -17.38
C ARG A 32 4.46 10.42 -18.58
N VAL A 33 5.18 11.51 -18.40
CA VAL A 33 5.35 12.54 -19.44
C VAL A 33 6.22 12.00 -20.58
N GLU A 34 5.66 11.96 -21.79
CA GLU A 34 6.35 11.59 -23.04
C GLU A 34 6.90 12.82 -23.80
N SER A 35 6.17 13.94 -23.72
CA SER A 35 6.64 15.20 -24.29
C SER A 35 6.21 16.39 -23.44
N PHE A 36 7.07 17.40 -23.37
CA PHE A 36 6.89 18.60 -22.59
C PHE A 36 7.32 19.82 -23.40
N SER A 37 6.38 20.67 -23.78
CA SER A 37 6.66 21.80 -24.68
C SER A 37 7.31 22.99 -23.95
N ASP A 38 7.97 23.89 -24.69
CA ASP A 38 8.56 25.12 -24.13
C ASP A 38 7.51 25.97 -23.40
N GLY A 39 6.27 25.99 -23.91
CA GLY A 39 5.17 26.70 -23.24
C GLY A 39 4.79 26.06 -21.90
N ALA A 40 4.82 24.73 -21.79
CA ALA A 40 4.65 24.04 -20.54
C ALA A 40 5.82 24.32 -19.57
N SER A 41 7.06 24.34 -20.08
CA SER A 41 8.24 24.73 -19.30
C SER A 41 8.09 26.11 -18.66
N ASN A 42 7.58 27.07 -19.42
CA ASN A 42 7.35 28.45 -18.91
C ASN A 42 6.23 28.52 -17.87
N ILE A 43 5.20 27.65 -18.00
CA ILE A 43 4.06 27.64 -17.05
C ILE A 43 4.45 26.96 -15.75
N PHE A 44 5.10 25.78 -15.83
CA PHE A 44 5.35 24.94 -14.66
C PHE A 44 6.73 25.11 -14.03
N GLY A 45 7.66 25.79 -14.72
CA GLY A 45 9.01 26.07 -14.22
C GLY A 45 9.99 24.90 -14.28
N TYR A 46 9.65 23.83 -15.01
CA TYR A 46 10.51 22.68 -15.24
C TYR A 46 11.11 22.71 -16.66
N THR A 47 12.28 22.13 -16.83
CA THR A 47 12.83 21.88 -18.17
C THR A 47 12.28 20.55 -18.71
N SER A 48 12.28 20.39 -20.04
CA SER A 48 11.88 19.13 -20.68
C SER A 48 12.75 17.94 -20.23
N GLU A 49 14.04 18.17 -20.00
CA GLU A 49 15.00 17.15 -19.53
C GLU A 49 14.73 16.66 -18.09
N GLU A 50 14.17 17.55 -17.23
CA GLU A 50 13.77 17.18 -15.88
C GLU A 50 12.49 16.33 -15.85
N VAL A 51 11.63 16.46 -16.86
CA VAL A 51 10.26 15.95 -16.82
C VAL A 51 10.07 14.71 -17.69
N VAL A 52 10.55 14.74 -18.94
CA VAL A 52 10.27 13.67 -19.93
C VAL A 52 10.87 12.33 -19.47
N GLY A 53 10.02 11.31 -19.38
CA GLY A 53 10.37 9.97 -18.93
C GLY A 53 10.65 9.83 -17.42
N LYS A 54 10.63 10.94 -16.65
CA LYS A 54 11.01 10.98 -15.24
C LYS A 54 9.87 11.38 -14.30
N MET A 55 8.93 12.18 -14.76
CA MET A 55 7.83 12.72 -13.94
C MET A 55 6.48 12.28 -14.48
N ARG A 56 5.47 12.31 -13.60
CA ARG A 56 4.08 12.10 -13.97
C ARG A 56 3.30 13.41 -13.93
N VAL A 57 2.28 13.51 -14.78
CA VAL A 57 1.41 14.70 -14.85
C VAL A 57 0.70 14.99 -13.52
N SER A 58 0.54 14.00 -12.65
CA SER A 58 -0.02 14.17 -11.30
C SER A 58 0.81 15.11 -10.42
N GLN A 59 2.11 15.25 -10.67
CA GLN A 59 3.00 16.12 -9.89
C GLN A 59 2.77 17.62 -10.19
N PHE A 60 2.08 17.94 -11.27
CA PHE A 60 1.70 19.32 -11.59
C PHE A 60 0.39 19.76 -10.94
N SER A 61 -0.31 18.88 -10.23
CA SER A 61 -1.59 19.17 -9.57
C SER A 61 -1.49 19.01 -8.07
N PRO A 62 -2.26 19.77 -7.26
CA PRO A 62 -2.37 19.49 -5.84
C PRO A 62 -2.82 18.05 -5.61
N GLY A 63 -2.20 17.31 -4.68
CA GLY A 63 -2.45 15.89 -4.48
C GLY A 63 -3.93 15.55 -4.19
N ARG A 64 -4.65 16.43 -3.49
CA ARG A 64 -6.09 16.27 -3.24
C ARG A 64 -6.93 16.38 -4.51
N VAL A 65 -6.52 17.23 -5.46
CA VAL A 65 -7.13 17.30 -6.80
C VAL A 65 -6.85 16.01 -7.58
N VAL A 66 -5.62 15.49 -7.47
CA VAL A 66 -5.27 14.21 -8.09
C VAL A 66 -6.17 13.09 -7.58
N LEU A 67 -6.29 12.94 -6.26
CA LEU A 67 -7.12 11.91 -5.63
C LEU A 67 -8.60 12.08 -5.93
N GLY A 68 -9.10 13.33 -5.97
CA GLY A 68 -10.54 13.62 -6.06
C GLY A 68 -11.09 13.67 -7.48
N HIS A 69 -10.28 14.06 -8.45
CA HIS A 69 -10.82 14.49 -9.74
C HIS A 69 -10.17 13.87 -10.97
N VAL A 70 -8.85 13.62 -10.95
CA VAL A 70 -8.11 13.24 -12.16
C VAL A 70 -8.66 11.95 -12.79
N ALA A 71 -8.99 10.94 -12.00
CA ALA A 71 -9.58 9.70 -12.53
C ALA A 71 -10.88 9.94 -13.31
N ASN A 72 -11.74 10.83 -12.79
CA ASN A 72 -12.99 11.20 -13.46
C ASN A 72 -12.74 12.00 -14.74
N TRP A 73 -11.77 12.93 -14.75
CA TRP A 73 -11.39 13.68 -15.94
C TRP A 73 -10.89 12.79 -17.07
N LEU A 74 -10.04 11.81 -16.73
CA LEU A 74 -9.51 10.85 -17.69
C LEU A 74 -10.60 9.93 -18.23
N SER A 75 -11.52 9.46 -17.38
CA SER A 75 -12.68 8.66 -17.78
C SER A 75 -13.61 9.44 -18.72
N THR A 76 -13.94 10.67 -18.38
CA THR A 76 -14.75 11.57 -19.25
C THR A 76 -14.05 11.79 -20.58
N ALA A 77 -12.74 12.11 -20.58
CA ALA A 77 -11.98 12.30 -21.79
C ALA A 77 -11.99 11.05 -22.70
N THR A 78 -11.87 9.85 -22.10
CA THR A 78 -11.90 8.59 -22.85
C THR A 78 -13.25 8.30 -23.46
N ASN A 79 -14.36 8.53 -22.72
CA ASN A 79 -15.71 8.21 -23.13
C ASN A 79 -16.31 9.25 -24.09
N GLU A 80 -16.02 10.54 -23.86
CA GLU A 80 -16.60 11.66 -24.63
C GLU A 80 -15.64 12.24 -25.69
N GLY A 81 -14.39 11.70 -25.74
CA GLY A 81 -13.35 12.14 -26.68
C GLY A 81 -12.55 13.34 -26.20
N LYS A 82 -13.05 14.09 -25.20
CA LYS A 82 -12.32 15.16 -24.51
C LYS A 82 -12.92 15.45 -23.13
N TYR A 83 -12.09 15.99 -22.25
CA TYR A 83 -12.51 16.69 -21.03
C TYR A 83 -11.99 18.13 -21.08
N GLU A 84 -12.76 19.09 -20.58
CA GLU A 84 -12.34 20.48 -20.43
C GLU A 84 -12.90 21.05 -19.12
N GLY A 85 -12.04 21.70 -18.31
CA GLY A 85 -12.46 22.27 -17.04
C GLY A 85 -11.42 23.23 -16.46
N GLU A 86 -11.86 24.05 -15.49
CA GLU A 86 -10.96 24.90 -14.71
C GLU A 86 -10.34 24.08 -13.56
N THR A 87 -9.08 24.35 -13.27
CA THR A 87 -8.34 23.71 -12.18
C THR A 87 -7.18 24.59 -11.75
N THR A 88 -6.57 24.25 -10.63
CA THR A 88 -5.36 24.88 -10.13
C THR A 88 -4.21 23.88 -10.22
N PHE A 89 -3.12 24.29 -10.84
CA PHE A 89 -1.87 23.53 -10.90
C PHE A 89 -0.84 24.04 -9.87
N VAL A 90 0.30 23.32 -9.77
CA VAL A 90 1.41 23.66 -8.89
C VAL A 90 2.66 23.89 -9.73
N HIS A 91 3.29 25.06 -9.57
CA HIS A 91 4.58 25.39 -10.17
C HIS A 91 5.72 24.73 -9.38
N LYS A 92 6.88 24.53 -9.99
CA LYS A 92 8.09 23.96 -9.38
C LYS A 92 8.50 24.62 -8.05
N ASN A 93 8.23 25.90 -7.89
CA ASN A 93 8.50 26.64 -6.64
C ASN A 93 7.39 26.53 -5.59
N GLY A 94 6.34 25.75 -5.84
CA GLY A 94 5.20 25.56 -4.94
C GLY A 94 4.07 26.58 -5.07
N THR A 95 4.17 27.57 -5.98
CA THR A 95 3.06 28.52 -6.21
C THR A 95 1.93 27.87 -6.99
N TYR A 96 0.70 28.29 -6.71
CA TYR A 96 -0.49 27.83 -7.41
C TYR A 96 -0.72 28.59 -8.72
N ILE A 97 -1.14 27.87 -9.77
CA ILE A 97 -1.39 28.40 -11.12
C ILE A 97 -2.84 28.10 -11.50
N PRO A 98 -3.71 29.13 -11.54
CA PRO A 98 -5.09 28.97 -12.03
C PRO A 98 -5.08 28.75 -13.54
N ALA A 99 -5.79 27.72 -14.01
CA ALA A 99 -5.76 27.36 -15.41
C ALA A 99 -7.03 26.61 -15.86
N THR A 100 -7.26 26.63 -17.18
CA THR A 100 -8.13 25.67 -17.85
C THR A 100 -7.26 24.53 -18.39
N ILE A 101 -7.69 23.29 -18.15
CA ILE A 101 -7.11 22.08 -18.74
C ILE A 101 -8.05 21.46 -19.75
N GLN A 102 -7.53 21.10 -20.92
CA GLN A 102 -8.20 20.24 -21.88
C GLN A 102 -7.43 18.93 -21.99
N ILE A 103 -8.09 17.80 -21.76
CA ILE A 103 -7.52 16.45 -21.84
C ILE A 103 -8.14 15.74 -23.03
N THR A 104 -7.32 15.13 -23.90
CA THR A 104 -7.75 14.39 -25.06
C THR A 104 -7.04 13.04 -25.11
N PRO A 105 -7.73 11.89 -25.29
CA PRO A 105 -7.11 10.59 -25.40
C PRO A 105 -6.34 10.44 -26.71
N VAL A 106 -5.18 9.76 -26.63
CA VAL A 106 -4.33 9.44 -27.78
C VAL A 106 -4.50 7.97 -28.15
N PHE A 107 -4.80 7.71 -29.44
CA PHE A 107 -4.94 6.37 -29.96
C PHE A 107 -3.85 6.08 -30.98
N LYS A 108 -3.25 4.88 -30.91
CA LYS A 108 -2.33 4.34 -31.93
C LYS A 108 -2.86 2.99 -32.43
N LYS A 109 -2.48 2.61 -33.65
CA LYS A 109 -2.72 1.24 -34.13
C LYS A 109 -1.61 0.34 -33.59
N VAL A 110 -1.98 -0.62 -32.74
CA VAL A 110 -1.10 -1.64 -32.18
C VAL A 110 -1.68 -2.99 -32.61
N ASP A 111 -0.88 -3.79 -33.32
CA ASP A 111 -1.30 -5.10 -33.86
C ASP A 111 -2.57 -5.04 -34.74
N GLY A 112 -2.75 -3.93 -35.46
CA GLY A 112 -3.90 -3.71 -36.34
C GLY A 112 -5.15 -3.13 -35.65
N GLU A 113 -5.21 -3.14 -34.33
CA GLU A 113 -6.29 -2.60 -33.52
C GLU A 113 -6.00 -1.17 -33.04
N ARG A 114 -7.05 -0.36 -32.93
CA ARG A 114 -6.96 1.00 -32.38
C ARG A 114 -6.96 0.92 -30.86
N LYS A 115 -5.79 1.07 -30.22
CA LYS A 115 -5.64 1.09 -28.76
C LYS A 115 -5.32 2.49 -28.28
N GLN A 116 -5.90 2.86 -27.14
CA GLN A 116 -5.51 4.07 -26.42
C GLN A 116 -4.13 3.86 -25.80
N VAL A 117 -3.22 4.83 -26.02
CA VAL A 117 -1.83 4.74 -25.55
C VAL A 117 -1.45 5.86 -24.59
N GLY A 118 -2.35 6.82 -24.35
CA GLY A 118 -2.07 7.94 -23.46
C GLY A 118 -3.05 9.09 -23.62
N TYR A 119 -2.60 10.26 -23.18
CA TYR A 119 -3.38 11.50 -23.20
C TYR A 119 -2.54 12.69 -23.63
N VAL A 120 -3.22 13.69 -24.21
CA VAL A 120 -2.66 15.04 -24.45
C VAL A 120 -3.38 16.01 -23.53
N GLY A 121 -2.63 16.72 -22.71
CA GLY A 121 -3.09 17.85 -21.90
C GLY A 121 -2.72 19.18 -22.55
N LYS A 122 -3.69 20.08 -22.70
CA LYS A 122 -3.47 21.49 -23.08
C LYS A 122 -3.84 22.38 -21.91
N THR A 123 -2.90 23.22 -21.49
CA THR A 123 -3.09 24.11 -20.32
C THR A 123 -3.13 25.56 -20.79
N LYS A 124 -4.13 26.33 -20.32
CA LYS A 124 -4.22 27.78 -20.52
C LYS A 124 -4.33 28.45 -19.17
N VAL A 125 -3.34 29.25 -18.83
CA VAL A 125 -3.32 30.03 -17.57
C VAL A 125 -4.45 31.06 -17.59
N LEU A 126 -5.11 31.23 -16.46
CA LEU A 126 -6.18 32.17 -16.23
C LEU A 126 -5.68 33.31 -15.33
N ASP A 127 -6.26 34.49 -15.51
CA ASP A 127 -6.08 35.64 -14.62
C ASP A 127 -7.21 35.64 -13.58
N LYS A 128 -7.13 34.67 -12.65
CA LYS A 128 -8.11 34.44 -11.58
C LYS A 128 -7.37 34.13 -10.28
N ASP A 129 -8.06 34.21 -9.15
CA ASP A 129 -7.52 33.65 -7.90
C ASP A 129 -7.41 32.11 -8.02
N PRO A 130 -6.28 31.50 -7.65
CA PRO A 130 -6.11 30.05 -7.63
C PRO A 130 -7.19 29.30 -6.83
N LEU A 131 -7.74 29.94 -5.78
CA LEU A 131 -8.81 29.36 -4.96
C LEU A 131 -10.15 29.27 -5.71
N GLU A 132 -10.41 30.21 -6.63
CA GLU A 132 -11.65 30.20 -7.44
C GLU A 132 -11.65 29.08 -8.48
N THR A 133 -10.47 28.66 -8.95
CA THR A 133 -10.31 27.59 -9.95
C THR A 133 -10.05 26.22 -9.32
N MET A 134 -9.80 26.16 -8.00
CA MET A 134 -9.63 24.92 -7.28
C MET A 134 -10.94 24.11 -7.29
N PRO A 135 -10.94 22.87 -7.83
CA PRO A 135 -12.14 22.04 -7.80
C PRO A 135 -12.61 21.78 -6.37
N ALA A 136 -13.93 21.83 -6.16
CA ALA A 136 -14.50 21.54 -4.85
C ALA A 136 -14.13 20.13 -4.37
N GLU A 137 -13.55 20.03 -3.19
CA GLU A 137 -13.07 18.75 -2.65
C GLU A 137 -14.27 17.85 -2.28
N PRO A 138 -14.42 16.65 -2.89
CA PRO A 138 -15.42 15.70 -2.47
C PRO A 138 -15.14 15.22 -1.02
N TRP A 139 -16.19 14.99 -0.23
CA TRP A 139 -16.10 14.61 1.18
C TRP A 139 -15.24 13.34 1.44
N TRP A 140 -15.19 12.43 0.46
CA TRP A 140 -14.42 11.18 0.56
C TRP A 140 -12.90 11.36 0.32
N VAL A 141 -12.45 12.51 -0.17
CA VAL A 141 -11.03 12.77 -0.43
C VAL A 141 -10.22 12.83 0.86
N THR A 142 -10.77 13.47 1.89
CA THR A 142 -10.09 13.54 3.19
C THR A 142 -9.84 12.15 3.80
N PRO A 143 -10.84 11.25 3.98
CA PRO A 143 -10.55 9.90 4.46
C PRO A 143 -9.65 9.11 3.51
N LEU A 144 -9.80 9.24 2.19
CA LEU A 144 -8.92 8.58 1.23
C LEU A 144 -7.46 9.05 1.36
N THR A 145 -7.24 10.34 1.61
CA THR A 145 -5.90 10.91 1.86
C THR A 145 -5.24 10.23 3.06
N TRP A 146 -5.98 10.05 4.17
CA TRP A 146 -5.46 9.35 5.34
C TRP A 146 -5.18 7.87 5.06
N VAL A 147 -6.07 7.18 4.35
CA VAL A 147 -5.86 5.80 3.90
C VAL A 147 -4.59 5.68 3.06
N ALA A 148 -4.36 6.64 2.14
CA ALA A 148 -3.16 6.66 1.30
C ALA A 148 -1.89 6.91 2.13
N ILE A 149 -1.84 7.97 2.95
CA ILE A 149 -0.67 8.34 3.76
C ILE A 149 -0.25 7.20 4.71
N THR A 150 -1.22 6.53 5.32
CA THR A 150 -0.97 5.48 6.32
C THR A 150 -0.81 4.09 5.74
N ARG A 151 -1.08 3.90 4.44
CA ARG A 151 -1.15 2.59 3.79
C ARG A 151 -2.10 1.63 4.53
N MET A 152 -3.25 2.15 4.95
CA MET A 152 -4.24 1.47 5.79
C MET A 152 -4.63 0.05 5.31
N PRO A 153 -4.76 -0.27 4.01
CA PRO A 153 -5.14 -1.61 3.56
C PRO A 153 -4.19 -2.72 4.04
N PHE A 154 -2.92 -2.40 4.31
CA PHE A 154 -1.94 -3.39 4.79
C PHE A 154 -2.13 -3.76 6.26
N VAL A 155 -2.87 -2.97 7.04
CA VAL A 155 -3.08 -3.21 8.49
C VAL A 155 -3.81 -4.53 8.75
N VAL A 156 -4.54 -5.06 7.78
CA VAL A 156 -5.15 -6.39 7.84
C VAL A 156 -4.12 -7.48 8.20
N ALA A 157 -2.86 -7.31 7.79
CA ALA A 157 -1.78 -8.22 8.16
C ALA A 157 -1.48 -8.25 9.68
N THR A 158 -1.89 -7.22 10.42
CA THR A 158 -1.83 -7.18 11.90
C THR A 158 -3.15 -7.64 12.52
N TRP A 159 -4.28 -7.23 11.96
CA TRP A 159 -5.59 -7.55 12.53
C TRP A 159 -5.87 -9.05 12.54
N MET A 160 -5.60 -9.72 11.42
CA MET A 160 -5.90 -11.15 11.31
C MET A 160 -5.11 -12.00 12.32
N PRO A 161 -3.78 -11.86 12.50
CA PRO A 161 -3.06 -12.60 13.53
C PRO A 161 -3.51 -12.28 14.95
N ILE A 162 -3.83 -11.03 15.30
CA ILE A 162 -4.33 -10.66 16.63
C ILE A 162 -5.67 -11.35 16.90
N LEU A 163 -6.63 -11.24 15.97
CA LEU A 163 -7.94 -11.85 16.13
C LEU A 163 -7.86 -13.38 16.18
N PHE A 164 -7.05 -13.97 15.30
CA PHE A 164 -6.85 -15.42 15.26
C PHE A 164 -6.21 -15.94 16.56
N ALA A 165 -5.15 -15.31 17.03
CA ALA A 165 -4.44 -15.71 18.25
C ALA A 165 -5.34 -15.60 19.49
N MET A 166 -6.14 -14.53 19.57
CA MET A 166 -7.14 -14.34 20.62
C MET A 166 -8.17 -15.48 20.59
N VAL A 167 -8.81 -15.70 19.44
CA VAL A 167 -9.84 -16.73 19.31
C VAL A 167 -9.27 -18.12 19.59
N TRP A 168 -8.07 -18.44 19.10
CA TRP A 168 -7.40 -19.70 19.37
C TRP A 168 -7.13 -19.89 20.87
N ALA A 169 -6.60 -18.88 21.56
CA ALA A 169 -6.30 -18.97 22.98
C ALA A 169 -7.55 -19.29 23.83
N PHE A 170 -8.66 -18.62 23.54
CA PHE A 170 -9.91 -18.77 24.30
C PHE A 170 -10.77 -19.97 23.88
N ASN A 171 -10.42 -20.66 22.78
CA ASN A 171 -11.13 -21.87 22.32
C ASN A 171 -10.28 -23.14 22.49
N GLY A 172 -9.57 -23.24 23.60
CA GLY A 172 -8.84 -24.45 24.01
C GLY A 172 -7.39 -24.51 23.58
N GLY A 173 -6.87 -23.48 22.93
CA GLY A 173 -5.44 -23.37 22.62
C GLY A 173 -4.57 -23.17 23.86
N ILE A 174 -5.13 -22.58 24.91
CA ILE A 174 -4.49 -22.46 26.24
C ILE A 174 -5.43 -23.08 27.27
N HIS A 175 -4.90 -23.99 28.11
CA HIS A 175 -5.65 -24.62 29.19
C HIS A 175 -6.06 -23.57 30.25
N ASP A 176 -7.24 -23.80 30.87
CA ASP A 176 -7.76 -22.97 31.93
C ASP A 176 -8.07 -21.51 31.58
N VAL A 177 -8.20 -21.18 30.27
CA VAL A 177 -8.61 -19.84 29.81
C VAL A 177 -10.02 -19.90 29.23
N SER A 178 -10.90 -18.98 29.71
CA SER A 178 -12.32 -18.94 29.37
C SER A 178 -12.77 -17.55 28.90
N TRP A 179 -13.71 -17.51 27.94
CA TRP A 179 -14.35 -16.27 27.50
C TRP A 179 -15.10 -15.53 28.61
N ASP A 180 -15.71 -16.27 29.52
CA ASP A 180 -16.58 -15.70 30.56
C ASP A 180 -15.79 -15.05 31.70
N THR A 181 -14.61 -15.58 32.05
CA THR A 181 -13.84 -15.16 33.21
C THR A 181 -12.60 -14.34 32.85
N ASP A 182 -11.96 -14.61 31.71
CA ASP A 182 -10.62 -14.08 31.39
C ASP A 182 -10.62 -13.06 30.26
N PHE A 183 -11.69 -13.01 29.46
CA PHE A 183 -11.78 -12.04 28.39
C PHE A 183 -12.07 -10.64 28.91
N SER A 184 -11.30 -9.66 28.46
CA SER A 184 -11.45 -8.25 28.82
C SER A 184 -11.49 -7.37 27.56
N MET A 185 -12.64 -6.69 27.36
CA MET A 185 -12.81 -5.73 26.26
C MET A 185 -11.77 -4.59 26.30
N PRO A 186 -11.48 -3.93 27.43
CA PRO A 186 -10.42 -2.92 27.48
C PRO A 186 -9.04 -3.47 27.08
N LEU A 187 -8.71 -4.68 27.52
CA LEU A 187 -7.47 -5.37 27.14
C LEU A 187 -7.42 -5.60 25.63
N PHE A 188 -8.49 -6.12 25.05
CA PHE A 188 -8.62 -6.30 23.60
C PHE A 188 -8.39 -4.97 22.83
N PHE A 189 -9.05 -3.89 23.25
CA PHE A 189 -8.89 -2.59 22.61
C PHE A 189 -7.45 -2.07 22.69
N LEU A 190 -6.76 -2.25 23.81
CA LEU A 190 -5.37 -1.82 23.96
C LEU A 190 -4.44 -2.62 23.06
N ILE A 191 -4.60 -3.94 22.96
CA ILE A 191 -3.81 -4.81 22.09
C ILE A 191 -4.05 -4.43 20.62
N PHE A 192 -5.33 -4.30 20.24
CA PHE A 192 -5.73 -4.01 18.87
C PHE A 192 -5.30 -2.60 18.43
N LEU A 193 -5.50 -1.59 19.27
CA LEU A 193 -5.07 -0.21 19.01
C LEU A 193 -3.54 -0.11 18.99
N GLY A 194 -2.86 -0.73 19.95
CA GLY A 194 -1.40 -0.74 20.02
C GLY A 194 -0.77 -1.40 18.81
N GLY A 195 -1.25 -2.58 18.42
CA GLY A 195 -0.79 -3.29 17.20
C GLY A 195 -1.08 -2.51 15.93
N THR A 196 -2.29 -1.93 15.80
CA THR A 196 -2.67 -1.10 14.66
C THR A 196 -1.77 0.13 14.54
N THR A 197 -1.59 0.90 15.60
CA THR A 197 -0.80 2.12 15.56
C THR A 197 0.69 1.85 15.40
N LEU A 198 1.20 0.74 15.91
CA LEU A 198 2.58 0.30 15.66
C LEU A 198 2.80 -0.03 14.18
N HIS A 199 1.86 -0.76 13.55
CA HIS A 199 1.93 -1.05 12.11
C HIS A 199 1.85 0.22 11.25
N LEU A 200 0.91 1.13 11.55
CA LEU A 200 0.80 2.42 10.84
C LEU A 200 2.09 3.23 10.99
N SER A 201 2.69 3.26 12.18
CA SER A 201 3.98 3.90 12.41
C SER A 201 5.09 3.29 11.54
N ALA A 202 5.17 1.96 11.49
CA ALA A 202 6.16 1.26 10.66
C ALA A 202 5.99 1.58 9.16
N ASN A 203 4.76 1.59 8.65
CA ASN A 203 4.46 1.99 7.26
C ASN A 203 4.91 3.42 6.96
N ILE A 204 4.62 4.36 7.87
CA ILE A 204 4.97 5.77 7.71
C ILE A 204 6.47 5.98 7.78
N PHE A 205 7.18 5.33 8.71
CA PHE A 205 8.64 5.40 8.75
C PHE A 205 9.30 4.72 7.55
N ASN A 206 8.69 3.65 7.00
CA ASN A 206 9.15 3.07 5.75
C ASN A 206 9.13 4.10 4.62
N ASP A 207 8.00 4.76 4.41
CA ASP A 207 7.87 5.81 3.37
C ASP A 207 8.79 7.01 3.65
N TYR A 208 8.96 7.41 4.92
CA TYR A 208 9.86 8.49 5.28
C TYR A 208 11.33 8.18 4.96
N PHE A 209 11.83 6.99 5.34
CA PHE A 209 13.21 6.62 5.09
C PHE A 209 13.48 6.27 3.62
N ASP A 210 12.51 5.72 2.89
CA ASP A 210 12.63 5.49 1.44
C ASP A 210 12.67 6.83 0.68
N TRP A 211 11.91 7.84 1.12
CA TRP A 211 12.02 9.20 0.62
C TRP A 211 13.41 9.81 0.88
N GLN A 212 13.90 9.72 2.12
CA GLN A 212 15.24 10.22 2.50
C GLN A 212 16.38 9.52 1.74
N ALA A 213 16.21 8.26 1.41
CA ALA A 213 17.19 7.48 0.66
C ALA A 213 17.11 7.70 -0.86
N GLY A 214 16.13 8.47 -1.37
CA GLY A 214 15.93 8.70 -2.80
C GLY A 214 15.28 7.55 -3.54
N VAL A 215 14.84 6.49 -2.85
CA VAL A 215 14.19 5.31 -3.45
C VAL A 215 12.91 5.70 -4.16
N ASP A 216 12.09 6.51 -3.51
CA ASP A 216 10.83 6.99 -4.07
C ASP A 216 11.05 7.85 -5.32
N GLN A 217 12.03 8.73 -5.31
CA GLN A 217 12.33 9.60 -6.44
C GLN A 217 12.90 8.82 -7.64
N ALA A 218 13.62 7.73 -7.40
CA ALA A 218 14.16 6.86 -8.45
C ALA A 218 13.08 5.97 -9.09
N ASN A 219 12.00 5.64 -8.34
CA ASN A 219 10.94 4.77 -8.83
C ASN A 219 9.91 5.55 -9.66
N ASN A 220 10.06 5.52 -10.99
CA ASN A 220 9.12 6.14 -11.92
C ASN A 220 7.99 5.19 -12.39
N ASP A 221 8.02 3.91 -11.99
CA ASP A 221 7.11 2.86 -12.49
C ASP A 221 6.27 2.18 -11.40
N TYR A 222 6.00 2.88 -10.32
CA TYR A 222 5.23 2.40 -9.17
C TYR A 222 3.74 2.18 -9.46
N PHE A 223 3.12 1.32 -8.68
CA PHE A 223 1.65 1.14 -8.63
C PHE A 223 1.09 1.93 -7.46
N LEU A 224 0.42 3.04 -7.75
CA LEU A 224 -0.07 3.96 -6.72
C LEU A 224 -0.75 3.19 -5.56
N GLN A 225 -0.29 3.41 -4.32
CA GLN A 225 -0.72 2.79 -3.06
C GLN A 225 -0.32 1.32 -2.84
N TYR A 226 0.08 0.55 -3.85
CA TYR A 226 0.38 -0.88 -3.71
C TYR A 226 1.87 -1.20 -3.85
N SER A 227 2.63 -0.37 -4.55
CA SER A 227 4.09 -0.45 -4.62
C SER A 227 4.71 0.94 -4.69
N GLY A 228 6.00 1.07 -4.38
CA GLY A 228 6.70 2.36 -4.40
C GLY A 228 6.28 3.34 -3.31
N GLY A 229 5.80 2.85 -2.17
CA GLY A 229 5.36 3.68 -1.05
C GLY A 229 4.00 4.37 -1.27
N SER A 230 3.61 5.24 -0.32
CA SER A 230 2.36 6.01 -0.39
C SER A 230 2.41 7.17 -1.39
N ARG A 231 3.61 7.60 -1.79
CA ARG A 231 3.84 8.81 -2.60
C ARG A 231 3.26 10.09 -1.99
N SER A 232 2.98 10.06 -0.71
CA SER A 232 2.27 11.13 -0.01
C SER A 232 3.03 12.45 0.00
N ILE A 233 4.38 12.42 0.09
CA ILE A 233 5.23 13.61 0.01
C ILE A 233 5.29 14.11 -1.44
N GLU A 234 5.52 13.23 -2.41
CA GLU A 234 5.58 13.57 -3.84
C GLU A 234 4.30 14.23 -4.34
N LEU A 235 3.14 13.71 -3.90
CA LEU A 235 1.82 14.27 -4.23
C LEU A 235 1.46 15.52 -3.41
N GLY A 236 2.32 15.96 -2.47
CA GLY A 236 2.03 17.10 -1.60
C GLY A 236 0.86 16.90 -0.64
N LEU A 237 0.49 15.64 -0.33
CA LEU A 237 -0.56 15.33 0.64
C LEU A 237 -0.12 15.60 2.07
N ILE A 238 1.17 15.45 2.34
CA ILE A 238 1.81 15.73 3.62
C ILE A 238 3.26 16.18 3.38
N THR A 239 3.77 17.04 4.24
CA THR A 239 5.19 17.42 4.21
C THR A 239 6.06 16.30 4.80
N GLU A 240 7.34 16.25 4.42
CA GLU A 240 8.31 15.30 4.98
C GLU A 240 8.33 15.34 6.51
N LYS A 241 8.42 16.55 7.09
CA LYS A 241 8.34 16.74 8.55
C LYS A 241 7.00 16.31 9.13
N GLY A 242 5.91 16.54 8.42
CA GLY A 242 4.57 16.10 8.80
C GLY A 242 4.46 14.58 8.83
N LEU A 243 5.03 13.90 7.84
CA LEU A 243 5.06 12.44 7.76
C LEU A 243 5.85 11.83 8.93
N PHE A 244 7.05 12.36 9.22
CA PHE A 244 7.84 11.93 10.38
C PHE A 244 7.07 12.12 11.70
N ASN A 245 6.48 13.30 11.90
CA ASN A 245 5.70 13.59 13.12
C ASN A 245 4.50 12.65 13.26
N LEU A 246 3.81 12.34 12.17
CA LEU A 246 2.68 11.40 12.16
C LEU A 246 3.13 9.99 12.56
N GLY A 247 4.23 9.50 11.99
CA GLY A 247 4.83 8.21 12.37
C GLY A 247 5.20 8.17 13.85
N PHE A 248 5.79 9.26 14.36
CA PHE A 248 6.14 9.39 15.77
C PHE A 248 4.89 9.43 16.68
N ILE A 249 3.81 10.12 16.30
CA ILE A 249 2.55 10.13 17.04
C ILE A 249 1.98 8.71 17.18
N PHE A 250 1.92 7.95 16.07
CA PHE A 250 1.44 6.57 16.12
C PHE A 250 2.34 5.66 16.98
N LEU A 251 3.66 5.87 16.93
CA LEU A 251 4.59 5.15 17.80
C LEU A 251 4.35 5.47 19.28
N MET A 252 4.08 6.74 19.61
CA MET A 252 3.76 7.14 20.98
C MET A 252 2.44 6.55 21.47
N ILE A 253 1.41 6.47 20.61
CA ILE A 253 0.13 5.81 20.95
C ILE A 253 0.37 4.32 21.21
N ALA A 254 1.11 3.63 20.34
CA ALA A 254 1.45 2.22 20.53
C ALA A 254 2.23 2.00 21.83
N THR A 255 3.20 2.87 22.12
CA THR A 255 3.99 2.83 23.35
C THR A 255 3.10 3.05 24.57
N PHE A 256 2.19 4.02 24.53
CA PHE A 256 1.23 4.25 25.62
C PHE A 256 0.32 3.03 25.84
N CYS A 257 -0.19 2.40 24.78
CA CYS A 257 -0.94 1.15 24.90
C CYS A 257 -0.10 0.05 25.55
N GLY A 258 1.17 -0.12 25.14
CA GLY A 258 2.08 -1.10 25.70
C GLY A 258 2.36 -0.85 27.17
N PHE A 259 2.61 0.39 27.59
CA PHE A 259 2.76 0.73 29.02
C PHE A 259 1.49 0.47 29.81
N THR A 260 0.34 0.83 29.26
CA THR A 260 -0.97 0.58 29.92
C THR A 260 -1.22 -0.91 30.09
N LEU A 261 -0.86 -1.74 29.10
CA LEU A 261 -0.94 -3.20 29.19
C LEU A 261 -0.05 -3.77 30.29
N VAL A 262 1.20 -3.29 30.41
CA VAL A 262 2.16 -3.79 31.41
C VAL A 262 1.83 -3.33 32.82
N LEU A 263 1.37 -2.10 33.00
CA LEU A 263 1.07 -1.51 34.31
C LEU A 263 -0.39 -1.71 34.75
N GLY A 264 -1.23 -2.21 33.83
CA GLY A 264 -2.65 -2.43 34.09
C GLY A 264 -2.94 -3.64 34.98
N PRO A 265 -4.21 -3.83 35.37
CA PRO A 265 -4.59 -4.89 36.29
C PRO A 265 -4.71 -6.28 35.67
N TRP A 266 -4.59 -6.39 34.35
CA TRP A 266 -4.91 -7.63 33.62
C TRP A 266 -3.84 -8.71 33.75
N VAL A 267 -2.62 -8.39 33.35
CA VAL A 267 -1.46 -9.28 33.43
C VAL A 267 -0.26 -8.43 33.82
N PRO A 268 0.05 -8.27 35.08
CA PRO A 268 1.20 -7.50 35.51
C PRO A 268 2.46 -8.24 35.13
N ASN A 269 2.93 -8.04 33.89
CA ASN A 269 4.07 -8.78 33.46
C ASN A 269 4.99 -7.97 32.54
N PHE A 270 6.14 -7.62 33.09
CA PHE A 270 7.21 -6.93 32.37
C PHE A 270 7.65 -7.65 31.07
N GLN A 271 7.38 -8.94 30.97
CA GLN A 271 7.76 -9.73 29.78
C GLN A 271 6.99 -9.35 28.53
N LEU A 272 5.81 -8.71 28.62
CA LEU A 272 5.11 -8.14 27.47
C LEU A 272 5.95 -7.09 26.74
N PHE A 273 6.84 -6.37 27.47
CA PHE A 273 7.81 -5.46 26.85
C PHE A 273 8.75 -6.13 25.88
N ILE A 274 9.06 -7.42 26.05
CA ILE A 274 9.92 -8.16 25.13
C ILE A 274 9.25 -8.21 23.75
N TYR A 275 7.98 -8.64 23.68
CA TYR A 275 7.24 -8.73 22.42
C TYR A 275 7.02 -7.36 21.80
N ALA A 276 6.61 -6.37 22.61
CA ALA A 276 6.41 -4.99 22.15
C ALA A 276 7.72 -4.39 21.62
N SER A 277 8.85 -4.62 22.30
CA SER A 277 10.17 -4.14 21.87
C SER A 277 10.62 -4.82 20.57
N ILE A 278 10.46 -6.14 20.45
CA ILE A 278 10.77 -6.86 19.21
C ILE A 278 9.95 -6.31 18.05
N GLY A 279 8.64 -6.10 18.23
CA GLY A 279 7.77 -5.53 17.23
C GLY A 279 8.15 -4.09 16.85
N ALA A 280 8.36 -3.22 17.85
CA ALA A 280 8.70 -1.81 17.65
C ALA A 280 10.09 -1.64 16.99
N LEU A 281 11.11 -2.33 17.49
CA LEU A 281 12.47 -2.26 16.94
C LEU A 281 12.51 -2.91 15.54
N GLY A 282 11.84 -4.04 15.35
CA GLY A 282 11.74 -4.70 14.06
C GLY A 282 11.04 -3.83 13.01
N GLY A 283 9.92 -3.18 13.37
CA GLY A 283 9.20 -2.26 12.48
C GLY A 283 10.03 -0.99 12.17
N TYR A 284 10.65 -0.38 13.16
CA TYR A 284 11.47 0.82 12.96
C TYR A 284 12.72 0.51 12.12
N PHE A 285 13.51 -0.48 12.51
CA PHE A 285 14.74 -0.86 11.82
C PHE A 285 14.51 -1.64 10.52
N TYR A 286 13.27 -1.91 10.16
CA TYR A 286 12.96 -2.47 8.86
C TYR A 286 13.54 -1.60 7.73
N THR A 287 13.37 -0.28 7.81
CA THR A 287 13.91 0.68 6.83
C THR A 287 14.95 1.62 7.41
N ALA A 288 14.88 1.92 8.73
CA ALA A 288 15.76 2.86 9.39
C ALA A 288 17.22 2.37 9.48
N PRO A 289 18.21 3.26 9.33
CA PRO A 289 19.59 2.96 9.67
C PRO A 289 19.72 2.69 11.19
N PRO A 290 20.72 1.87 11.64
CA PRO A 290 21.78 1.27 10.82
C PRO A 290 21.40 -0.09 10.23
N LEU A 291 20.29 -0.73 10.63
CA LEU A 291 20.01 -2.11 10.25
C LEU A 291 19.44 -2.20 8.82
N LYS A 292 18.46 -1.38 8.45
CA LYS A 292 17.81 -1.38 7.12
C LYS A 292 17.51 -2.81 6.65
N LEU A 293 16.71 -3.57 7.42
CA LEU A 293 16.45 -4.99 7.17
C LEU A 293 15.87 -5.25 5.78
N SER A 294 15.02 -4.32 5.29
CA SER A 294 14.45 -4.36 3.94
C SER A 294 15.50 -4.37 2.81
N SER A 295 16.69 -3.87 3.07
CA SER A 295 17.81 -3.82 2.11
C SER A 295 18.80 -4.99 2.26
N ARG A 296 18.49 -6.01 3.06
CA ARG A 296 19.41 -7.10 3.43
C ARG A 296 18.91 -8.46 2.97
N GLN A 297 18.89 -8.69 1.69
CA GLN A 297 18.89 -9.99 0.97
C GLN A 297 18.18 -11.15 1.71
N GLY A 298 16.91 -11.03 2.06
CA GLY A 298 16.12 -12.04 2.74
C GLY A 298 15.85 -11.76 4.22
N LEU A 299 16.60 -10.86 4.87
CA LEU A 299 16.31 -10.50 6.27
C LEU A 299 15.04 -9.65 6.39
N GLY A 300 14.71 -8.85 5.39
CA GLY A 300 13.46 -8.09 5.34
C GLY A 300 12.26 -9.02 5.31
N GLU A 301 12.26 -9.95 4.38
CA GLU A 301 11.16 -10.91 4.16
C GLU A 301 11.00 -11.84 5.37
N LEU A 302 12.12 -12.33 5.93
CA LEU A 302 12.11 -13.13 7.15
C LEU A 302 11.55 -12.34 8.34
N SER A 303 11.98 -11.07 8.48
CA SER A 303 11.50 -10.20 9.57
C SER A 303 10.00 -9.98 9.49
N ILE A 304 9.45 -9.70 8.31
CA ILE A 304 8.02 -9.53 8.10
C ILE A 304 7.26 -10.82 8.44
N GLY A 305 7.74 -11.98 7.95
CA GLY A 305 7.10 -13.27 8.24
C GLY A 305 7.06 -13.58 9.74
N LEU A 306 8.17 -13.34 10.46
CA LEU A 306 8.24 -13.57 11.89
C LEU A 306 7.44 -12.55 12.71
N LEU A 307 7.53 -11.27 12.37
CA LEU A 307 6.88 -10.20 13.15
C LEU A 307 5.36 -10.21 13.00
N PHE A 308 4.84 -10.42 11.78
CA PHE A 308 3.40 -10.42 11.49
C PHE A 308 2.73 -11.79 11.64
N GLY A 309 3.49 -12.83 11.92
CA GLY A 309 2.98 -14.15 12.24
C GLY A 309 3.36 -14.54 13.67
N PRO A 310 4.39 -15.38 13.85
CA PRO A 310 4.76 -16.00 15.12
C PRO A 310 4.92 -15.05 16.31
N VAL A 311 5.62 -13.93 16.14
CA VAL A 311 5.88 -12.98 17.23
C VAL A 311 4.58 -12.28 17.65
N LEU A 312 3.75 -11.87 16.67
CA LEU A 312 2.50 -11.17 16.94
C LEU A 312 1.47 -12.10 17.60
N THR A 313 1.31 -13.35 17.14
CA THR A 313 0.40 -14.31 17.74
C THR A 313 0.83 -14.70 19.16
N MET A 314 2.12 -14.97 19.36
CA MET A 314 2.67 -15.29 20.67
C MET A 314 2.53 -14.11 21.65
N GLY A 315 2.82 -12.89 21.21
CA GLY A 315 2.66 -11.68 22.01
C GLY A 315 1.19 -11.39 22.36
N THR A 316 0.27 -11.65 21.44
CA THR A 316 -1.17 -11.49 21.66
C THR A 316 -1.69 -12.51 22.69
N VAL A 317 -1.35 -13.79 22.52
CA VAL A 317 -1.71 -14.84 23.49
C VAL A 317 -1.17 -14.48 24.87
N TYR A 318 0.12 -14.11 24.94
CA TYR A 318 0.74 -13.70 26.20
C TYR A 318 0.02 -12.51 26.85
N ALA A 319 -0.36 -11.51 26.08
CA ALA A 319 -1.06 -10.33 26.60
C ALA A 319 -2.44 -10.66 27.22
N PHE A 320 -3.14 -11.65 26.68
CA PHE A 320 -4.43 -12.10 27.22
C PHE A 320 -4.31 -13.06 28.42
N THR A 321 -3.32 -13.96 28.38
CA THR A 321 -3.29 -15.13 29.25
C THR A 321 -2.14 -15.10 30.27
N GLY A 322 -1.12 -14.29 30.04
CA GLY A 322 0.14 -14.32 30.82
C GLY A 322 1.01 -15.56 30.56
N CYS A 323 0.62 -16.44 29.64
CA CYS A 323 1.31 -17.68 29.35
C CYS A 323 2.21 -17.56 28.12
N HIS A 324 3.48 -17.95 28.27
CA HIS A 324 4.35 -18.15 27.12
C HIS A 324 3.98 -19.49 26.45
N SER A 325 3.51 -19.43 25.22
CA SER A 325 3.16 -20.63 24.44
C SER A 325 3.97 -20.70 23.17
N PHE A 326 4.73 -21.78 23.02
CA PHE A 326 5.39 -22.09 21.75
C PHE A 326 4.40 -22.49 20.67
N ASP A 327 3.25 -23.05 21.07
CA ASP A 327 2.16 -23.37 20.15
C ASP A 327 1.58 -22.09 19.53
N ALA A 328 1.47 -21.00 20.34
CA ALA A 328 1.09 -19.68 19.84
C ALA A 328 2.09 -19.11 18.81
N PHE A 329 3.39 -19.45 18.92
CA PHE A 329 4.38 -19.14 17.89
C PHE A 329 4.10 -19.93 16.62
N LEU A 330 3.85 -21.23 16.72
CA LEU A 330 3.66 -22.11 15.58
C LEU A 330 2.39 -21.78 14.79
N ILE A 331 1.27 -21.51 15.46
CA ILE A 331 0.02 -21.18 14.78
C ILE A 331 0.10 -19.85 14.00
N GLY A 332 1.05 -18.98 14.32
CA GLY A 332 1.30 -17.73 13.59
C GLY A 332 1.99 -17.94 12.23
N ILE A 333 2.65 -19.08 12.01
CA ILE A 333 3.45 -19.32 10.79
C ILE A 333 2.64 -19.16 9.50
N PRO A 334 1.44 -19.73 9.34
CA PRO A 334 0.67 -19.58 8.10
C PRO A 334 0.38 -18.11 7.74
N LEU A 335 -0.08 -17.31 8.70
CA LEU A 335 -0.39 -15.90 8.48
C LEU A 335 0.87 -15.06 8.23
N GLY A 336 1.98 -15.40 8.88
CA GLY A 336 3.29 -14.79 8.60
C GLY A 336 3.74 -15.05 7.16
N LEU A 337 3.57 -16.26 6.65
CA LEU A 337 3.91 -16.63 5.27
C LEU A 337 3.03 -15.92 4.24
N PHE A 338 1.71 -15.81 4.48
CA PHE A 338 0.83 -15.01 3.62
C PHE A 338 1.22 -13.52 3.64
N THR A 339 1.60 -12.98 4.80
CA THR A 339 2.07 -11.58 4.91
C THR A 339 3.39 -11.39 4.17
N THR A 340 4.32 -12.36 4.26
CA THR A 340 5.56 -12.33 3.47
C THR A 340 5.26 -12.39 1.96
N ALA A 341 4.24 -13.13 1.53
CA ALA A 341 3.85 -13.16 0.13
C ALA A 341 3.30 -11.81 -0.37
N ILE A 342 2.63 -11.03 0.50
CA ILE A 342 2.24 -9.63 0.18
C ILE A 342 3.47 -8.76 -0.05
N LEU A 343 4.45 -8.82 0.85
CA LEU A 343 5.71 -8.08 0.66
C LEU A 343 6.40 -8.52 -0.63
N TRP A 344 6.56 -9.82 -0.81
CA TRP A 344 7.26 -10.42 -1.94
C TRP A 344 6.72 -9.96 -3.30
N ILE A 345 5.39 -9.96 -3.47
CA ILE A 345 4.80 -9.53 -4.76
C ILE A 345 4.91 -8.02 -4.97
N ASN A 346 4.90 -7.22 -3.88
CA ASN A 346 5.06 -5.76 -3.95
C ASN A 346 6.49 -5.36 -4.36
N GLU A 347 7.49 -6.20 -4.11
CA GLU A 347 8.89 -5.95 -4.49
C GLU A 347 9.15 -6.11 -6.00
N PHE A 348 8.25 -6.76 -6.76
CA PHE A 348 8.44 -6.94 -8.21
C PHE A 348 8.50 -5.63 -8.98
N PRO A 349 7.49 -4.74 -8.88
CA PRO A 349 7.52 -3.47 -9.59
C PRO A 349 8.57 -2.51 -9.04
N ASP A 350 8.99 -2.66 -7.77
CA ASP A 350 9.96 -1.76 -7.13
C ASP A 350 11.41 -2.17 -7.42
N THR A 351 11.65 -3.42 -7.88
CA THR A 351 12.98 -3.98 -8.11
C THR A 351 13.93 -3.08 -8.93
N PRO A 352 13.53 -2.45 -10.05
CA PRO A 352 14.46 -1.62 -10.83
C PRO A 352 15.00 -0.42 -10.04
N SER A 353 14.13 0.32 -9.37
CA SER A 353 14.50 1.50 -8.57
C SER A 353 15.25 1.12 -7.28
N ASP A 354 14.86 0.01 -6.66
CA ASP A 354 15.50 -0.50 -5.44
C ASP A 354 16.96 -0.91 -5.73
N ILE A 355 17.24 -1.56 -6.86
CA ILE A 355 18.60 -1.87 -7.29
C ILE A 355 19.41 -0.58 -7.55
N GLU A 356 18.82 0.40 -8.23
CA GLU A 356 19.50 1.67 -8.55
C GLU A 356 19.90 2.43 -7.28
N THR A 357 19.09 2.37 -6.25
CA THR A 357 19.33 3.05 -4.96
C THR A 357 20.08 2.19 -3.94
N GLY A 358 20.47 0.95 -4.31
CA GLY A 358 21.20 0.04 -3.44
C GLY A 358 20.37 -0.70 -2.39
N LYS A 359 19.04 -0.69 -2.51
CA LYS A 359 18.12 -1.48 -1.69
C LYS A 359 17.99 -2.88 -2.30
N ILE A 360 18.79 -3.82 -1.81
CA ILE A 360 18.86 -5.18 -2.37
C ILE A 360 18.11 -6.16 -1.49
N HIS A 361 16.81 -6.28 -1.69
CA HIS A 361 15.94 -7.31 -1.13
C HIS A 361 16.09 -8.64 -1.90
N LEU A 362 15.43 -9.72 -1.43
CA LEU A 362 15.63 -11.05 -1.99
C LEU A 362 15.10 -11.19 -3.42
N VAL A 363 13.97 -10.55 -3.76
CA VAL A 363 13.43 -10.52 -5.13
C VAL A 363 14.42 -9.85 -6.09
N ALA A 364 15.03 -8.72 -5.68
CA ALA A 364 16.05 -8.02 -6.46
C ALA A 364 17.29 -8.91 -6.68
N LYS A 365 17.72 -9.64 -5.64
CA LYS A 365 18.86 -10.56 -5.73
C LYS A 365 18.62 -11.76 -6.64
N LEU A 366 17.42 -12.36 -6.58
CA LEU A 366 17.06 -13.52 -7.40
C LEU A 366 16.75 -13.13 -8.86
N GLY A 367 16.40 -11.85 -9.05
CA GLY A 367 15.81 -11.34 -10.28
C GLY A 367 14.33 -11.76 -10.42
N VAL A 368 13.50 -10.86 -10.93
CA VAL A 368 12.03 -11.04 -10.99
C VAL A 368 11.60 -12.34 -11.66
N LYS A 369 12.36 -12.82 -12.67
CA LYS A 369 12.07 -14.09 -13.35
C LYS A 369 12.14 -15.30 -12.41
N ASN A 370 13.14 -15.37 -11.54
CA ASN A 370 13.32 -16.48 -10.60
C ASN A 370 12.48 -16.27 -9.33
N ALA A 371 12.30 -15.03 -8.91
CA ALA A 371 11.53 -14.68 -7.72
C ALA A 371 10.06 -15.14 -7.77
N ARG A 372 9.49 -15.40 -8.96
CA ARG A 372 8.15 -16.01 -9.11
C ARG A 372 8.01 -17.32 -8.33
N TRP A 373 9.06 -18.12 -8.32
CA TRP A 373 9.08 -19.39 -7.58
C TRP A 373 9.07 -19.17 -6.05
N GLY A 374 9.68 -18.06 -5.58
CA GLY A 374 9.63 -17.69 -4.16
C GLY A 374 8.20 -17.41 -3.69
N TYR A 375 7.41 -16.69 -4.50
CA TYR A 375 5.99 -16.48 -4.21
C TYR A 375 5.19 -17.80 -4.14
N LEU A 376 5.38 -18.70 -5.11
CA LEU A 376 4.75 -20.02 -5.10
C LEU A 376 5.13 -20.80 -3.83
N ILE A 377 6.42 -20.79 -3.46
CA ILE A 377 6.91 -21.50 -2.26
C ILE A 377 6.26 -20.92 -1.00
N LEU A 378 6.19 -19.59 -0.85
CA LEU A 378 5.56 -18.93 0.30
C LEU A 378 4.08 -19.32 0.43
N ILE A 379 3.32 -19.26 -0.66
CA ILE A 379 1.91 -19.65 -0.70
C ILE A 379 1.75 -21.15 -0.37
N ALA A 380 2.55 -22.02 -0.97
CA ALA A 380 2.48 -23.47 -0.69
C ALA A 380 2.83 -23.78 0.77
N MET A 381 3.87 -23.14 1.32
CA MET A 381 4.28 -23.33 2.71
C MET A 381 3.20 -22.83 3.69
N ALA A 382 2.45 -21.78 3.37
CA ALA A 382 1.36 -21.30 4.20
C ALA A 382 0.25 -22.35 4.33
N TYR A 383 -0.15 -23.02 3.25
CA TYR A 383 -1.13 -24.10 3.31
C TYR A 383 -0.56 -25.37 3.96
N ILE A 384 0.67 -25.75 3.61
CA ILE A 384 1.32 -26.94 4.20
C ILE A 384 1.48 -26.76 5.72
N SER A 385 1.91 -25.58 6.19
CA SER A 385 2.02 -25.33 7.63
C SER A 385 0.66 -25.41 8.33
N SER A 386 -0.42 -24.92 7.71
CA SER A 386 -1.78 -25.06 8.26
C SER A 386 -2.20 -26.52 8.40
N ILE A 387 -1.92 -27.35 7.39
CA ILE A 387 -2.22 -28.80 7.45
C ILE A 387 -1.40 -29.47 8.54
N LEU A 388 -0.10 -29.17 8.63
CA LEU A 388 0.80 -29.73 9.65
C LEU A 388 0.34 -29.36 11.07
N LEU A 389 -0.14 -28.13 11.28
CA LEU A 389 -0.66 -27.70 12.58
C LEU A 389 -1.89 -28.49 13.01
N VAL A 390 -2.77 -28.85 12.06
CA VAL A 390 -3.91 -29.75 12.34
C VAL A 390 -3.43 -31.17 12.61
N MET A 391 -2.45 -31.68 11.85
CA MET A 391 -1.89 -33.03 12.10
C MET A 391 -1.16 -33.14 13.44
N CYS A 392 -0.58 -32.04 13.93
CA CYS A 392 0.04 -31.95 15.25
C CYS A 392 -0.96 -31.59 16.39
N GLU A 393 -2.27 -31.59 16.11
CA GLU A 393 -3.35 -31.27 17.05
C GLU A 393 -3.26 -29.86 17.69
N LEU A 394 -2.46 -28.97 17.08
CA LEU A 394 -2.35 -27.56 17.51
C LEU A 394 -3.51 -26.69 16.98
N MET A 395 -4.18 -27.16 15.95
CA MET A 395 -5.36 -26.54 15.35
C MET A 395 -6.42 -27.62 15.06
N THR A 396 -7.68 -27.20 15.06
CA THR A 396 -8.80 -28.07 14.78
C THR A 396 -8.92 -28.39 13.29
N SER A 397 -9.52 -29.55 12.94
CA SER A 397 -9.77 -29.94 11.55
C SER A 397 -10.58 -28.90 10.78
N ASP A 398 -11.47 -28.18 11.47
CA ASP A 398 -12.34 -27.17 10.85
C ASP A 398 -11.57 -25.97 10.30
N THR A 399 -10.36 -25.70 10.80
CA THR A 399 -9.46 -24.68 10.24
C THR A 399 -8.99 -25.03 8.81
N LEU A 400 -9.11 -26.29 8.39
CA LEU A 400 -8.84 -26.70 7.01
C LEU A 400 -9.86 -26.12 6.00
N VAL A 401 -10.92 -25.45 6.45
CA VAL A 401 -11.78 -24.62 5.58
C VAL A 401 -10.96 -23.60 4.79
N LEU A 402 -9.80 -23.18 5.31
CA LEU A 402 -8.81 -22.37 4.59
C LEU A 402 -8.47 -22.94 3.20
N LEU A 403 -8.44 -24.27 3.03
CA LEU A 403 -8.05 -24.92 1.78
C LEU A 403 -9.00 -24.60 0.61
N ILE A 404 -10.21 -24.09 0.88
CA ILE A 404 -11.14 -23.61 -0.16
C ILE A 404 -10.55 -22.45 -0.98
N THR A 405 -9.56 -21.75 -0.44
CA THR A 405 -8.87 -20.63 -1.12
C THR A 405 -7.76 -21.11 -2.08
N ILE A 406 -7.38 -22.39 -2.08
CA ILE A 406 -6.29 -22.90 -2.93
C ILE A 406 -6.51 -22.63 -4.43
N PRO A 407 -7.72 -22.81 -5.03
CA PRO A 407 -7.91 -22.48 -6.43
C PRO A 407 -7.65 -21.02 -6.75
N TRP A 408 -8.06 -20.12 -5.87
CA TRP A 408 -7.78 -18.68 -6.01
C TRP A 408 -6.29 -18.37 -5.85
N ALA A 409 -5.62 -18.93 -4.83
CA ALA A 409 -4.18 -18.79 -4.65
C ALA A 409 -3.39 -19.33 -5.84
N GLY A 410 -3.79 -20.48 -6.39
CA GLY A 410 -3.21 -21.05 -7.62
C GLY A 410 -3.38 -20.12 -8.83
N TRP A 411 -4.54 -19.47 -8.95
CA TRP A 411 -4.77 -18.47 -9.99
C TRP A 411 -3.87 -17.23 -9.81
N LEU A 412 -3.66 -16.75 -8.58
CA LEU A 412 -2.73 -15.64 -8.30
C LEU A 412 -1.28 -16.00 -8.68
N VAL A 413 -0.84 -17.21 -8.36
CA VAL A 413 0.45 -17.74 -8.81
C VAL A 413 0.54 -17.73 -10.34
N TYR A 414 -0.48 -18.28 -11.01
CA TYR A 414 -0.53 -18.29 -12.48
C TYR A 414 -0.44 -16.87 -13.05
N ARG A 415 -1.21 -15.89 -12.51
CA ARG A 415 -1.16 -14.49 -12.94
C ARG A 415 0.21 -13.89 -12.73
N LEU A 416 0.86 -14.11 -11.59
CA LEU A 416 2.22 -13.65 -11.37
C LEU A 416 3.20 -14.20 -12.42
N PHE A 417 3.08 -15.48 -12.79
CA PHE A 417 3.94 -16.08 -13.82
C PHE A 417 3.75 -15.47 -15.20
N GLN A 418 2.56 -14.95 -15.51
CA GLN A 418 2.26 -14.27 -16.77
C GLN A 418 2.65 -12.79 -16.72
N ASP A 419 2.32 -12.10 -15.63
CA ASP A 419 2.27 -10.63 -15.57
C ASP A 419 3.44 -10.00 -14.78
N TYR A 420 4.46 -10.77 -14.37
CA TYR A 420 5.54 -10.31 -13.47
C TYR A 420 6.35 -9.11 -13.99
N GLN A 421 6.23 -8.76 -15.27
CA GLN A 421 6.83 -7.58 -15.90
C GLN A 421 5.76 -6.62 -16.46
N SER A 422 4.49 -6.88 -16.19
CA SER A 422 3.36 -6.10 -16.67
C SER A 422 2.73 -5.30 -15.52
N ARG A 423 2.11 -4.18 -15.88
CA ARG A 423 1.30 -3.40 -14.92
C ARG A 423 0.01 -4.12 -14.49
N ASP A 424 -0.40 -5.17 -15.21
CA ASP A 424 -1.52 -6.02 -14.79
C ASP A 424 -1.26 -6.74 -13.46
N LEU A 425 0.01 -6.79 -13.03
CA LEU A 425 0.43 -7.32 -11.74
C LEU A 425 -0.24 -6.61 -10.55
N VAL A 426 -0.65 -5.34 -10.69
CA VAL A 426 -1.34 -4.58 -9.63
C VAL A 426 -2.58 -5.32 -9.12
N SER A 427 -3.33 -5.97 -10.00
CA SER A 427 -4.50 -6.78 -9.61
C SER A 427 -4.11 -7.95 -8.71
N THR A 428 -2.98 -8.60 -9.00
CA THR A 428 -2.46 -9.72 -8.21
C THR A 428 -1.94 -9.25 -6.84
N ASN A 429 -1.31 -8.06 -6.77
CA ASN A 429 -0.90 -7.44 -5.50
C ASN A 429 -2.11 -7.22 -4.58
N ILE A 430 -3.16 -6.57 -5.09
CA ILE A 430 -4.40 -6.29 -4.33
C ILE A 430 -5.03 -7.59 -3.83
N GLN A 431 -5.14 -8.58 -4.71
CA GLN A 431 -5.77 -9.85 -4.38
C GLN A 431 -4.92 -10.71 -3.43
N THR A 432 -3.60 -10.53 -3.38
CA THR A 432 -2.76 -11.20 -2.38
C THR A 432 -3.04 -10.65 -0.96
N ILE A 433 -3.30 -9.35 -0.82
CA ILE A 433 -3.75 -8.75 0.45
C ILE A 433 -5.11 -9.34 0.85
N ALA A 434 -6.04 -9.42 -0.10
CA ALA A 434 -7.36 -9.99 0.13
C ALA A 434 -7.28 -11.50 0.49
N LEU A 435 -6.38 -12.25 -0.14
CA LEU A 435 -6.14 -13.67 0.17
C LEU A 435 -5.68 -13.84 1.63
N GLN A 436 -4.74 -13.03 2.11
CA GLN A 436 -4.28 -13.06 3.50
C GLN A 436 -5.42 -12.74 4.48
N ALA A 437 -6.24 -11.72 4.17
CA ALA A 437 -7.39 -11.35 5.00
C ALA A 437 -8.42 -12.48 5.09
N ILE A 438 -8.79 -13.07 3.96
CA ILE A 438 -9.75 -14.17 3.89
C ILE A 438 -9.19 -15.43 4.53
N ALA A 439 -7.91 -15.73 4.33
CA ALA A 439 -7.22 -16.83 5.00
C ALA A 439 -7.29 -16.69 6.52
N GLY A 440 -6.97 -15.50 7.05
CA GLY A 440 -7.08 -15.21 8.47
C GLY A 440 -8.52 -15.35 9.00
N LEU A 441 -9.50 -14.83 8.26
CA LEU A 441 -10.91 -14.97 8.62
C LEU A 441 -11.37 -16.43 8.66
N LEU A 442 -10.97 -17.23 7.68
CA LEU A 442 -11.32 -18.66 7.62
C LEU A 442 -10.67 -19.46 8.76
N LEU A 443 -9.42 -19.13 9.13
CA LEU A 443 -8.80 -19.72 10.32
C LEU A 443 -9.57 -19.37 11.60
N ILE A 444 -10.01 -18.12 11.74
CA ILE A 444 -10.84 -17.67 12.90
C ILE A 444 -12.16 -18.45 12.92
N ILE A 445 -12.85 -18.54 11.77
CA ILE A 445 -14.13 -19.27 11.67
C ILE A 445 -13.93 -20.75 12.00
N GLY A 446 -12.85 -21.38 11.50
CA GLY A 446 -12.56 -22.78 11.78
C GLY A 446 -12.33 -23.07 13.26
N VAL A 447 -11.67 -22.15 13.99
CA VAL A 447 -11.51 -22.31 15.44
C VAL A 447 -12.83 -22.08 16.17
N LEU A 448 -13.67 -21.11 15.73
CA LEU A 448 -14.97 -20.82 16.35
C LEU A 448 -16.01 -21.92 16.12
N SER A 449 -15.92 -22.72 15.06
CA SER A 449 -16.93 -23.74 14.72
C SER A 449 -17.09 -24.82 15.82
N LEU A 450 -16.06 -25.05 16.63
CA LEU A 450 -16.11 -25.95 17.77
C LEU A 450 -17.08 -25.55 18.88
N ILE A 451 -17.36 -24.25 19.04
CA ILE A 451 -18.26 -23.79 20.12
C ILE A 451 -19.65 -24.37 19.96
N HIS A 452 -20.14 -24.50 18.73
CA HIS A 452 -21.48 -25.03 18.46
C HIS A 452 -21.61 -26.55 18.59
N ILE A 453 -20.51 -27.31 18.59
CA ILE A 453 -20.54 -28.79 18.68
C ILE A 453 -20.38 -29.26 20.12
N SER A 454 -19.69 -28.51 20.97
CA SER A 454 -19.41 -28.91 22.36
C SER A 454 -20.49 -28.50 23.37
N GLU A 455 -21.30 -27.48 23.10
CA GLU A 455 -22.40 -27.05 24.01
C GLU A 455 -23.54 -28.06 24.17
N PRO A 456 -24.03 -28.78 23.13
CA PRO A 456 -25.11 -29.74 23.31
C PRO A 456 -24.75 -30.93 24.24
N THR A 457 -23.46 -31.29 24.29
CA THR A 457 -23.01 -32.41 25.14
C THR A 457 -22.81 -32.04 26.59
N ARG A 458 -22.55 -30.76 26.95
CA ARG A 458 -22.48 -30.28 28.32
C ARG A 458 -23.85 -30.20 28.99
N LEU A 459 -24.90 -29.87 28.26
CA LEU A 459 -26.29 -29.81 28.80
C LEU A 459 -26.86 -31.21 29.02
N LEU A 460 -26.40 -32.25 28.32
CA LEU A 460 -26.83 -33.63 28.53
C LEU A 460 -26.09 -34.36 29.68
N SER A 461 -25.00 -33.79 30.20
CA SER A 461 -24.24 -34.36 31.32
C SER A 461 -24.67 -33.79 32.69
N ILE A 462 -25.68 -32.89 32.74
CA ILE A 462 -26.24 -32.28 33.97
C ILE A 462 -27.71 -32.77 34.18
N ALA A 463 -28.26 -33.53 33.27
CA ALA A 463 -29.54 -34.25 33.41
C ALA A 463 -29.30 -35.72 33.74
#